data_608e70a5b237da8ce7085fbee598195e
#
_entry.id   608e70a5b237da8ce7085fbee598195e
#
_cell.length_a   1.000
_cell.length_b   1.000
_cell.length_c   1.000
_cell.angle_alpha   90.00
_cell.angle_beta   90.00
_cell.angle_gamma   90.00
#
_symmetry.space_group_name_H-M   'P 1'
#
loop_
_entity.id
_entity.type
_entity.pdbx_description
1 polymer ?
#
loop_
_entity_poly.entity_id
_entity_poly.type
_entity_poly.pdbx_seq_one_letter_code
_entity_poly.pdbx_strand_id
1 'polypeptide(L)'
;VDAFSQIRLGREMVRTYDTPAFAGNRVGFKVMNECAQLAEEVGVLLADKLVGPYTGRAMTPLTTVDLVGWDIHRAIVDNVYANTSAATDEAYETNKLPDYMAKLIDKGVLGNKSGSGFFKKDGKKRLVLDPASGNYTPEEEIKLPDLGYIDQVAALHRDGRYQEGMQVFLNAEGEYAKKARGVIAGYIAYAFQRVGEVTETIDGIDRIMGMGFNAAPPSVLVDTIGAQGTVDMIAEAGLAVPSALAEAAKTGEPKRFFHHRRINVGKFFVAE
;
A
#
# COMPACT_ATOMS: atom_id res chain seq x y z
N VAL A 1 25.82 1.61 16.55
CA VAL A 1 25.25 1.72 15.19
C VAL A 1 24.40 2.99 15.09
N ASP A 2 23.41 3.23 16.00
CA ASP A 2 22.48 4.36 15.92
C ASP A 2 23.18 5.72 15.84
N ALA A 3 24.10 6.01 16.78
CA ALA A 3 24.83 7.28 16.80
C ALA A 3 25.65 7.49 15.51
N PHE A 4 26.28 6.44 14.98
CA PHE A 4 27.02 6.52 13.72
C PHE A 4 26.09 6.82 12.54
N SER A 5 24.98 6.11 12.46
CA SER A 5 24.01 6.29 11.37
C SER A 5 23.40 7.69 11.39
N GLN A 6 23.00 8.18 12.57
CA GLN A 6 22.41 9.52 12.69
C GLN A 6 23.43 10.63 12.45
N ILE A 7 24.61 10.57 13.13
CA ILE A 7 25.57 11.68 13.12
C ILE A 7 26.42 11.68 11.85
N ARG A 8 26.84 10.49 11.36
CA ARG A 8 27.77 10.39 10.23
C ARG A 8 27.09 10.20 8.88
N LEU A 9 25.97 9.47 8.86
CA LEU A 9 25.26 9.16 7.61
C LEU A 9 23.99 9.99 7.41
N GLY A 10 23.56 10.79 8.41
CA GLY A 10 22.30 11.53 8.36
C GLY A 10 21.08 10.63 8.19
N ARG A 11 21.17 9.35 8.62
CA ARG A 11 20.08 8.37 8.50
C ARG A 11 19.32 8.27 9.80
N GLU A 12 18.02 8.34 9.69
CA GLU A 12 17.15 8.07 10.82
C GLU A 12 17.07 6.56 11.10
N MET A 13 17.06 6.20 12.38
CA MET A 13 17.04 4.81 12.83
C MET A 13 15.69 4.52 13.49
N VAL A 14 15.06 3.44 13.08
CA VAL A 14 13.84 2.91 13.70
C VAL A 14 14.16 1.53 14.26
N ARG A 15 13.85 1.33 15.54
CA ARG A 15 13.98 0.02 16.19
C ARG A 15 12.77 -0.83 15.82
N THR A 16 13.03 -2.06 15.41
CA THR A 16 12.01 -3.05 15.09
C THR A 16 12.28 -4.35 15.82
N TYR A 17 11.25 -5.15 16.01
CA TYR A 17 11.42 -6.51 16.49
C TYR A 17 11.91 -7.42 15.36
N ASP A 18 12.55 -8.53 15.72
CA ASP A 18 13.00 -9.57 14.78
C ASP A 18 11.84 -10.50 14.47
N THR A 19 11.04 -10.10 13.51
CA THR A 19 9.83 -10.79 13.04
C THR A 19 9.90 -11.06 11.54
N PRO A 20 9.08 -11.98 11.00
CA PRO A 20 9.05 -12.29 9.58
C PRO A 20 8.89 -11.03 8.72
N ALA A 21 9.82 -10.82 7.77
CA ALA A 21 9.93 -9.69 6.87
C ALA A 21 10.18 -8.33 7.56
N PHE A 22 10.45 -8.28 8.86
CA PHE A 22 10.59 -7.04 9.65
C PHE A 22 9.37 -6.12 9.50
N ALA A 23 9.44 -4.89 10.00
CA ALA A 23 8.29 -3.98 9.97
C ALA A 23 7.96 -3.46 8.56
N GLY A 24 8.99 -2.99 7.84
CA GLY A 24 8.78 -2.32 6.54
C GLY A 24 8.22 -3.26 5.47
N ASN A 25 8.89 -4.38 5.26
CA ASN A 25 8.46 -5.35 4.27
C ASN A 25 7.13 -6.00 4.68
N ARG A 26 6.92 -6.26 5.98
CA ARG A 26 5.66 -6.84 6.48
C ARG A 26 4.45 -6.01 6.06
N VAL A 27 4.49 -4.70 6.28
CA VAL A 27 3.38 -3.79 5.97
C VAL A 27 3.36 -3.42 4.48
N GLY A 28 4.51 -3.10 3.89
CA GLY A 28 4.59 -2.61 2.52
C GLY A 28 4.27 -3.67 1.47
N PHE A 29 4.81 -4.88 1.63
CA PHE A 29 4.58 -5.96 0.67
C PHE A 29 3.17 -6.56 0.77
N LYS A 30 2.52 -6.48 1.93
CA LYS A 30 1.10 -6.83 2.07
C LYS A 30 0.24 -6.03 1.09
N VAL A 31 0.39 -4.71 1.03
CA VAL A 31 -0.36 -3.85 0.10
C VAL A 31 -0.03 -4.19 -1.36
N MET A 32 1.24 -4.41 -1.67
CA MET A 32 1.66 -4.75 -3.03
C MET A 32 1.11 -6.10 -3.48
N ASN A 33 1.09 -7.09 -2.56
CA ASN A 33 0.53 -8.41 -2.85
C ASN A 33 -0.99 -8.38 -3.03
N GLU A 34 -1.71 -7.63 -2.21
CA GLU A 34 -3.15 -7.42 -2.39
C GLU A 34 -3.48 -6.74 -3.72
N CYS A 35 -2.66 -5.77 -4.13
CA CYS A 35 -2.82 -5.14 -5.44
C CYS A 35 -2.56 -6.14 -6.59
N ALA A 36 -1.59 -7.06 -6.40
CA ALA A 36 -1.33 -8.12 -7.37
C ALA A 36 -2.48 -9.15 -7.43
N GLN A 37 -3.11 -9.46 -6.30
CA GLN A 37 -4.33 -10.29 -6.25
C GLN A 37 -5.50 -9.57 -6.92
N LEU A 38 -5.70 -8.29 -6.61
CA LEU A 38 -6.73 -7.47 -7.25
C LEU A 38 -6.57 -7.43 -8.78
N ALA A 39 -5.33 -7.48 -9.28
CA ALA A 39 -5.06 -7.50 -10.72
C ALA A 39 -5.59 -8.75 -11.45
N GLU A 40 -5.77 -9.89 -10.76
CA GLU A 40 -6.45 -11.06 -11.35
C GLU A 40 -7.91 -10.79 -11.63
N GLU A 41 -8.53 -9.94 -10.81
CA GLU A 41 -9.97 -9.66 -10.89
C GLU A 41 -10.28 -8.52 -11.87
N VAL A 42 -9.52 -7.42 -11.80
CA VAL A 42 -9.85 -6.19 -12.54
C VAL A 42 -8.84 -5.84 -13.63
N GLY A 43 -7.78 -6.61 -13.75
CA GLY A 43 -6.65 -6.33 -14.64
C GLY A 43 -5.59 -5.43 -14.01
N VAL A 44 -4.35 -5.57 -14.48
CA VAL A 44 -3.15 -4.89 -13.93
C VAL A 44 -3.29 -3.38 -13.92
N LEU A 45 -3.66 -2.79 -15.06
CA LEU A 45 -3.71 -1.33 -15.19
C LEU A 45 -4.75 -0.69 -14.27
N LEU A 46 -5.92 -1.33 -14.14
CA LEU A 46 -6.98 -0.85 -13.27
C LEU A 46 -6.61 -1.02 -11.80
N ALA A 47 -6.13 -2.20 -11.38
CA ALA A 47 -5.69 -2.45 -10.01
C ALA A 47 -4.64 -1.43 -9.56
N ASP A 48 -3.62 -1.20 -10.40
CA ASP A 48 -2.54 -0.27 -10.12
C ASP A 48 -3.03 1.19 -10.02
N LYS A 49 -4.01 1.58 -10.86
CA LYS A 49 -4.64 2.91 -10.81
C LYS A 49 -5.52 3.10 -9.59
N LEU A 50 -6.26 2.07 -9.17
CA LEU A 50 -7.14 2.12 -7.99
C LEU A 50 -6.40 2.35 -6.67
N VAL A 51 -5.15 1.89 -6.57
CA VAL A 51 -4.30 2.02 -5.37
C VAL A 51 -3.16 3.04 -5.59
N GLY A 52 -3.19 3.76 -6.69
CA GLY A 52 -2.11 4.60 -7.17
C GLY A 52 -1.76 5.83 -6.33
N PRO A 53 -1.02 6.79 -6.92
CA PRO A 53 -0.40 7.89 -6.16
C PRO A 53 -1.37 8.79 -5.39
N TYR A 54 -2.63 8.87 -5.83
CA TYR A 54 -3.65 9.68 -5.17
C TYR A 54 -3.97 9.22 -3.73
N THR A 55 -3.54 8.03 -3.35
CA THR A 55 -3.63 7.52 -1.97
C THR A 55 -2.38 7.78 -1.14
N GLY A 56 -1.51 8.68 -1.59
CA GLY A 56 -0.28 9.05 -0.87
C GLY A 56 0.90 8.12 -1.12
N ARG A 57 1.08 7.63 -2.34
CA ARG A 57 2.23 6.81 -2.74
C ARG A 57 3.04 7.51 -3.82
N ALA A 58 4.36 7.42 -3.74
CA ALA A 58 5.23 8.01 -4.79
C ALA A 58 5.16 7.21 -6.09
N MET A 59 5.01 5.89 -5.98
CA MET A 59 4.85 4.96 -7.08
C MET A 59 3.64 4.07 -6.85
N THR A 60 3.05 3.61 -7.94
CA THR A 60 1.97 2.63 -7.87
C THR A 60 2.48 1.28 -7.37
N PRO A 61 1.65 0.46 -6.70
CA PRO A 61 2.09 -0.80 -6.10
C PRO A 61 2.73 -1.77 -7.09
N LEU A 62 2.12 -2.01 -8.23
CA LEU A 62 2.62 -2.99 -9.20
C LEU A 62 3.87 -2.49 -9.94
N THR A 63 3.95 -1.18 -10.20
CA THR A 63 5.21 -0.57 -10.68
C THR A 63 6.33 -0.73 -9.65
N THR A 64 6.02 -0.65 -8.35
CA THR A 64 7.00 -0.88 -7.27
C THR A 64 7.44 -2.35 -7.23
N VAL A 65 6.54 -3.31 -7.40
CA VAL A 65 6.89 -4.74 -7.49
C VAL A 65 7.82 -5.00 -8.68
N ASP A 66 7.55 -4.40 -9.83
CA ASP A 66 8.43 -4.51 -11.00
C ASP A 66 9.83 -3.92 -10.76
N LEU A 67 9.92 -2.83 -9.99
CA LEU A 67 11.20 -2.21 -9.61
C LEU A 67 11.99 -3.10 -8.64
N VAL A 68 11.33 -3.63 -7.61
CA VAL A 68 11.96 -4.50 -6.60
C VAL A 68 12.37 -5.84 -7.19
N GLY A 69 11.53 -6.39 -8.04
CA GLY A 69 11.66 -7.70 -8.67
C GLY A 69 10.72 -8.74 -8.05
N TRP A 70 10.09 -9.50 -8.93
CA TRP A 70 9.07 -10.48 -8.56
C TRP A 70 9.60 -11.64 -7.72
N ASP A 71 10.84 -12.04 -7.91
CA ASP A 71 11.53 -13.04 -7.09
C ASP A 71 11.75 -12.56 -5.65
N ILE A 72 12.10 -11.28 -5.47
CA ILE A 72 12.22 -10.67 -4.13
C ILE A 72 10.84 -10.54 -3.49
N HIS A 73 9.83 -10.11 -4.26
CA HIS A 73 8.44 -10.05 -3.80
C HIS A 73 7.99 -11.42 -3.31
N ARG A 74 8.16 -12.47 -4.12
CA ARG A 74 7.86 -13.85 -3.77
C ARG A 74 8.57 -14.28 -2.48
N ALA A 75 9.88 -14.05 -2.38
CA ALA A 75 10.65 -14.46 -1.21
C ALA A 75 10.13 -13.82 0.09
N ILE A 76 9.69 -12.56 0.04
CA ILE A 76 9.14 -11.85 1.20
C ILE A 76 7.74 -12.39 1.54
N VAL A 77 6.86 -12.52 0.56
CA VAL A 77 5.49 -13.03 0.75
C VAL A 77 5.51 -14.46 1.27
N ASP A 78 6.30 -15.34 0.65
CA ASP A 78 6.44 -16.74 1.09
C ASP A 78 7.03 -16.84 2.51
N ASN A 79 8.00 -15.96 2.86
CA ASN A 79 8.55 -15.91 4.22
C ASN A 79 7.48 -15.53 5.25
N VAL A 80 6.66 -14.53 4.97
CA VAL A 80 5.58 -14.13 5.87
C VAL A 80 4.57 -15.26 6.00
N TYR A 81 4.11 -15.82 4.89
CA TYR A 81 3.13 -16.91 4.89
C TYR A 81 3.61 -18.15 5.66
N ALA A 82 4.87 -18.55 5.45
CA ALA A 82 5.44 -19.72 6.12
C ALA A 82 5.65 -19.55 7.63
N ASN A 83 5.80 -18.31 8.11
CA ASN A 83 6.13 -18.03 9.51
C ASN A 83 4.98 -17.34 10.28
N THR A 84 3.78 -17.29 9.70
CA THR A 84 2.56 -16.81 10.35
C THR A 84 1.43 -17.83 10.20
N SER A 85 0.29 -17.55 10.78
CA SER A 85 -0.91 -18.41 10.67
C SER A 85 -2.16 -17.54 10.77
N ALA A 86 -3.31 -18.06 10.37
CA ALA A 86 -4.60 -17.37 10.52
C ALA A 86 -4.95 -17.03 11.98
N ALA A 87 -4.30 -17.67 12.96
CA ALA A 87 -4.47 -17.34 14.37
C ALA A 87 -3.58 -16.17 14.83
N THR A 88 -2.52 -15.83 14.10
CA THR A 88 -1.54 -14.81 14.48
C THR A 88 -1.47 -13.64 13.51
N ASP A 89 -2.07 -13.75 12.33
CA ASP A 89 -2.04 -12.73 11.30
C ASP A 89 -3.39 -12.67 10.57
N GLU A 90 -4.11 -11.57 10.72
CA GLU A 90 -5.42 -11.35 10.12
C GLU A 90 -5.36 -11.31 8.58
N ALA A 91 -4.19 -11.00 8.03
CA ALA A 91 -3.94 -10.97 6.59
C ALA A 91 -3.35 -12.30 6.06
N TYR A 92 -3.36 -13.38 6.85
CA TYR A 92 -2.72 -14.65 6.48
C TYR A 92 -3.14 -15.15 5.10
N GLU A 93 -4.44 -15.13 4.78
CA GLU A 93 -4.93 -15.60 3.49
C GLU A 93 -4.52 -14.68 2.32
N THR A 94 -4.36 -13.39 2.57
CA THR A 94 -3.88 -12.42 1.57
C THR A 94 -2.35 -12.37 1.47
N ASN A 95 -1.63 -13.02 2.41
CA ASN A 95 -0.18 -13.20 2.34
C ASN A 95 0.22 -14.42 1.47
N LYS A 96 -0.59 -14.77 0.48
CA LYS A 96 -0.27 -15.79 -0.53
C LYS A 96 0.09 -15.13 -1.85
N LEU A 97 1.19 -15.58 -2.44
CA LEU A 97 1.55 -15.12 -3.78
C LEU A 97 0.49 -15.57 -4.80
N PRO A 98 -0.01 -14.70 -5.68
CA PRO A 98 -0.92 -15.10 -6.76
C PRO A 98 -0.33 -16.18 -7.65
N ASP A 99 -1.12 -17.17 -8.02
CA ASP A 99 -0.68 -18.32 -8.82
C ASP A 99 -0.11 -17.90 -10.19
N TYR A 100 -0.68 -16.87 -10.81
CA TYR A 100 -0.16 -16.39 -12.10
C TYR A 100 1.24 -15.81 -11.95
N MET A 101 1.54 -15.12 -10.84
CA MET A 101 2.89 -14.62 -10.56
C MET A 101 3.87 -15.77 -10.39
N ALA A 102 3.52 -16.80 -9.59
CA ALA A 102 4.38 -17.96 -9.40
C ALA A 102 4.74 -18.60 -10.74
N LYS A 103 3.74 -18.87 -11.60
CA LYS A 103 3.92 -19.44 -12.94
C LYS A 103 4.80 -18.59 -13.86
N LEU A 104 4.68 -17.26 -13.78
CA LEU A 104 5.45 -16.34 -14.61
C LEU A 104 6.89 -16.15 -14.09
N ILE A 105 7.08 -16.15 -12.78
CA ILE A 105 8.42 -16.15 -12.16
C ILE A 105 9.23 -17.38 -12.63
N ASP A 106 8.61 -18.55 -12.63
CA ASP A 106 9.24 -19.80 -13.09
C ASP A 106 9.61 -19.76 -14.59
N LYS A 107 8.98 -18.87 -15.37
CA LYS A 107 9.32 -18.56 -16.77
C LYS A 107 10.31 -17.42 -16.93
N GLY A 108 10.83 -16.86 -15.84
CA GLY A 108 11.82 -15.78 -15.86
C GLY A 108 11.25 -14.37 -15.97
N VAL A 109 9.96 -14.18 -15.74
CA VAL A 109 9.34 -12.84 -15.61
C VAL A 109 9.63 -12.31 -14.22
N LEU A 110 10.59 -11.36 -14.10
CA LEU A 110 11.09 -10.90 -12.81
C LEU A 110 10.99 -9.38 -12.62
N GLY A 111 10.16 -8.71 -13.41
CA GLY A 111 10.04 -7.26 -13.40
C GLY A 111 11.11 -6.55 -14.22
N ASN A 112 11.48 -5.34 -13.84
CA ASN A 112 12.40 -4.49 -14.61
C ASN A 112 13.74 -5.15 -14.92
N LYS A 113 14.28 -5.97 -14.03
CA LYS A 113 15.57 -6.64 -14.19
C LYS A 113 15.58 -7.70 -15.29
N SER A 114 14.42 -8.28 -15.62
CA SER A 114 14.27 -9.21 -16.75
C SER A 114 13.66 -8.54 -17.99
N GLY A 115 13.35 -7.25 -17.91
CA GLY A 115 12.70 -6.48 -18.97
C GLY A 115 11.20 -6.75 -19.10
N SER A 116 10.61 -7.54 -18.21
CA SER A 116 9.17 -7.85 -18.20
C SER A 116 8.68 -8.17 -16.80
N GLY A 117 7.52 -7.63 -16.44
CA GLY A 117 6.81 -7.80 -15.18
C GLY A 117 5.32 -7.54 -15.39
N PHE A 118 4.68 -6.78 -14.54
CA PHE A 118 3.32 -6.25 -14.80
C PHE A 118 3.31 -5.33 -16.01
N PHE A 119 4.43 -4.65 -16.21
CA PHE A 119 4.65 -3.77 -17.35
C PHE A 119 5.90 -4.20 -18.12
N LYS A 120 5.84 -3.98 -19.43
CA LYS A 120 6.95 -4.25 -20.35
C LYS A 120 7.08 -3.10 -21.33
N LYS A 121 8.30 -2.75 -21.73
CA LYS A 121 8.54 -1.79 -22.81
C LYS A 121 8.77 -2.52 -24.13
N ASP A 122 8.12 -2.05 -25.19
CA ASP A 122 8.38 -2.44 -26.56
C ASP A 122 8.56 -1.19 -27.42
N GLY A 123 9.80 -0.82 -27.67
CA GLY A 123 10.16 0.46 -28.25
C GLY A 123 9.67 1.63 -27.40
N LYS A 124 8.75 2.42 -27.96
CA LYS A 124 8.12 3.55 -27.26
C LYS A 124 6.81 3.18 -26.55
N LYS A 125 6.29 1.98 -26.77
CA LYS A 125 5.03 1.53 -26.18
C LYS A 125 5.26 0.92 -24.80
N ARG A 126 4.33 1.18 -23.89
CA ARG A 126 4.21 0.46 -22.64
C ARG A 126 3.16 -0.63 -22.83
N LEU A 127 3.54 -1.86 -22.54
CA LEU A 127 2.65 -3.01 -22.59
C LEU A 127 2.28 -3.42 -21.17
N VAL A 128 1.08 -3.92 -20.99
CA VAL A 128 0.49 -4.32 -19.71
C VAL A 128 0.16 -5.80 -19.75
N LEU A 129 0.56 -6.53 -18.73
CA LEU A 129 0.29 -7.94 -18.56
C LEU A 129 -1.21 -8.19 -18.36
N ASP A 130 -1.73 -9.21 -19.03
CA ASP A 130 -2.98 -9.86 -18.67
C ASP A 130 -2.68 -11.07 -17.78
N PRO A 131 -3.06 -11.05 -16.48
CA PRO A 131 -2.79 -12.13 -15.54
C PRO A 131 -3.37 -13.48 -15.97
N ALA A 132 -4.52 -13.48 -16.63
CA ALA A 132 -5.23 -14.69 -17.03
C ALA A 132 -4.51 -15.44 -18.15
N SER A 133 -4.05 -14.73 -19.17
CA SER A 133 -3.42 -15.33 -20.36
C SER A 133 -1.88 -15.31 -20.30
N GLY A 134 -1.29 -14.42 -19.51
CA GLY A 134 0.15 -14.15 -19.51
C GLY A 134 0.63 -13.34 -20.72
N ASN A 135 -0.28 -12.82 -21.55
CA ASN A 135 0.03 -12.00 -22.71
C ASN A 135 0.15 -10.53 -22.35
N TYR A 136 0.71 -9.74 -23.27
CA TYR A 136 0.88 -8.29 -23.10
C TYR A 136 0.09 -7.54 -24.14
N THR A 137 -0.66 -6.50 -23.68
CA THR A 137 -1.44 -5.60 -24.52
C THR A 137 -0.91 -4.18 -24.40
N PRO A 138 -0.83 -3.38 -25.49
CA PRO A 138 -0.49 -1.97 -25.40
C PRO A 138 -1.42 -1.22 -24.43
N GLU A 139 -0.85 -0.40 -23.57
CA GLU A 139 -1.61 0.32 -22.53
C GLU A 139 -2.71 1.20 -23.17
N GLU A 140 -2.42 1.82 -24.31
CA GLU A 140 -3.36 2.65 -25.06
C GLU A 140 -4.59 1.90 -25.60
N GLU A 141 -4.53 0.58 -25.68
CA GLU A 141 -5.65 -0.26 -26.15
C GLU A 141 -6.56 -0.71 -25.01
N ILE A 142 -6.11 -0.54 -23.74
CA ILE A 142 -6.88 -0.95 -22.56
C ILE A 142 -7.87 0.16 -22.18
N LYS A 143 -9.15 -0.15 -22.27
CA LYS A 143 -10.21 0.77 -21.85
C LYS A 143 -10.45 0.63 -20.35
N LEU A 144 -10.20 1.70 -19.62
CA LEU A 144 -10.54 1.79 -18.20
C LEU A 144 -11.98 2.32 -18.03
N PRO A 145 -12.67 1.95 -16.92
CA PRO A 145 -13.93 2.56 -16.54
C PRO A 145 -13.72 4.04 -16.19
N ASP A 146 -14.82 4.77 -16.05
CA ASP A 146 -14.78 6.13 -15.51
C ASP A 146 -14.36 6.12 -14.04
N LEU A 147 -13.25 6.78 -13.75
CA LEU A 147 -12.65 6.91 -12.43
C LEU A 147 -12.45 8.39 -12.09
N GLY A 148 -13.36 9.25 -12.50
CA GLY A 148 -13.26 10.71 -12.34
C GLY A 148 -13.01 11.15 -10.90
N TYR A 149 -13.43 10.37 -9.89
CA TYR A 149 -13.11 10.64 -8.49
C TYR A 149 -11.59 10.62 -8.22
N ILE A 150 -10.81 9.75 -8.88
CA ILE A 150 -9.35 9.69 -8.72
C ILE A 150 -8.71 11.00 -9.19
N ASP A 151 -9.14 11.50 -10.33
CA ASP A 151 -8.60 12.75 -10.88
C ASP A 151 -8.98 13.95 -9.99
N GLN A 152 -10.18 13.95 -9.42
CA GLN A 152 -10.63 14.95 -8.46
C GLN A 152 -9.80 14.90 -7.17
N VAL A 153 -9.59 13.73 -6.58
CA VAL A 153 -8.74 13.55 -5.39
C VAL A 153 -7.32 14.04 -5.68
N ALA A 154 -6.74 13.62 -6.81
CA ALA A 154 -5.40 14.02 -7.20
C ALA A 154 -5.26 15.54 -7.41
N ALA A 155 -6.29 16.20 -7.92
CA ALA A 155 -6.33 17.67 -8.07
C ALA A 155 -6.32 18.34 -6.69
N LEU A 156 -7.21 17.93 -5.78
CA LEU A 156 -7.28 18.46 -4.43
C LEU A 156 -5.97 18.30 -3.66
N HIS A 157 -5.33 17.14 -3.78
CA HIS A 157 -4.05 16.88 -3.12
C HIS A 157 -2.92 17.76 -3.68
N ARG A 158 -2.91 18.04 -4.99
CA ARG A 158 -1.93 18.99 -5.56
C ARG A 158 -2.09 20.40 -5.00
N ASP A 159 -3.31 20.77 -4.65
CA ASP A 159 -3.63 22.06 -4.04
C ASP A 159 -3.44 22.06 -2.50
N GLY A 160 -2.95 20.98 -1.91
CA GLY A 160 -2.76 20.83 -0.46
C GLY A 160 -4.06 20.59 0.32
N ARG A 161 -5.18 20.34 -0.36
CA ARG A 161 -6.52 20.11 0.21
C ARG A 161 -6.73 18.62 0.49
N TYR A 162 -5.85 18.04 1.31
CA TYR A 162 -5.80 16.59 1.52
C TYR A 162 -7.05 16.02 2.18
N GLN A 163 -7.59 16.68 3.19
CA GLN A 163 -8.82 16.26 3.86
C GLN A 163 -10.01 16.19 2.90
N GLU A 164 -10.17 17.24 2.08
CA GLU A 164 -11.24 17.28 1.08
C GLU A 164 -11.07 16.20 0.02
N GLY A 165 -9.83 15.96 -0.42
CA GLY A 165 -9.53 14.85 -1.33
C GLY A 165 -9.90 13.50 -0.74
N MET A 166 -9.56 13.25 0.53
CA MET A 166 -9.93 11.99 1.18
C MET A 166 -11.44 11.88 1.44
N GLN A 167 -12.17 12.98 1.64
CA GLN A 167 -13.64 12.92 1.68
C GLN A 167 -14.23 12.53 0.32
N VAL A 168 -13.69 13.05 -0.80
CA VAL A 168 -14.09 12.59 -2.15
C VAL A 168 -13.84 11.09 -2.30
N PHE A 169 -12.68 10.59 -1.86
CA PHE A 169 -12.34 9.18 -1.90
C PHE A 169 -13.33 8.30 -1.09
N LEU A 170 -13.64 8.72 0.14
CA LEU A 170 -14.57 7.99 1.02
C LEU A 170 -15.99 7.93 0.44
N ASN A 171 -16.45 9.03 -0.17
CA ASN A 171 -17.80 9.15 -0.69
C ASN A 171 -17.94 8.66 -2.15
N ALA A 172 -16.84 8.25 -2.79
CA ALA A 172 -16.89 7.73 -4.15
C ALA A 172 -17.72 6.45 -4.20
N GLU A 173 -18.67 6.40 -5.13
CA GLU A 173 -19.58 5.29 -5.31
C GLU A 173 -19.06 4.28 -6.33
N GLY A 174 -19.63 3.07 -6.30
CA GLY A 174 -19.37 2.00 -7.24
C GLY A 174 -18.35 0.98 -6.75
N GLU A 175 -18.30 -0.12 -7.46
CA GLU A 175 -17.51 -1.31 -7.11
C GLU A 175 -16.00 -1.00 -7.03
N TYR A 176 -15.48 -0.27 -7.98
CA TYR A 176 -14.04 0.04 -8.03
C TYR A 176 -13.60 0.98 -6.92
N ALA A 177 -14.45 1.93 -6.52
CA ALA A 177 -14.18 2.78 -5.38
C ALA A 177 -14.16 1.97 -4.07
N LYS A 178 -15.08 1.02 -3.90
CA LYS A 178 -15.08 0.08 -2.76
C LYS A 178 -13.82 -0.78 -2.72
N LYS A 179 -13.38 -1.32 -3.87
CA LYS A 179 -12.14 -2.09 -3.95
C LYS A 179 -10.92 -1.24 -3.56
N ALA A 180 -10.83 -0.01 -4.04
CA ALA A 180 -9.79 0.93 -3.66
C ALA A 180 -9.78 1.20 -2.16
N ARG A 181 -10.95 1.49 -1.57
CA ARG A 181 -11.10 1.67 -0.11
C ARG A 181 -10.70 0.42 0.66
N GLY A 182 -11.06 -0.78 0.18
CA GLY A 182 -10.68 -2.04 0.80
C GLY A 182 -9.18 -2.21 0.96
N VAL A 183 -8.39 -1.90 -0.08
CA VAL A 183 -6.92 -1.98 -0.01
C VAL A 183 -6.35 -0.95 0.97
N ILE A 184 -6.86 0.29 0.97
CA ILE A 184 -6.39 1.33 1.89
C ILE A 184 -6.82 1.04 3.32
N ALA A 185 -8.04 0.56 3.53
CA ALA A 185 -8.51 0.08 4.84
C ALA A 185 -7.62 -1.06 5.36
N GLY A 186 -7.30 -2.02 4.50
CA GLY A 186 -6.39 -3.13 4.80
C GLY A 186 -4.99 -2.66 5.18
N TYR A 187 -4.46 -1.65 4.49
CA TYR A 187 -3.17 -1.04 4.83
C TYR A 187 -3.16 -0.42 6.23
N ILE A 188 -4.18 0.40 6.53
CA ILE A 188 -4.29 1.07 7.83
C ILE A 188 -4.53 0.05 8.94
N ALA A 189 -5.53 -0.82 8.78
CA ALA A 189 -5.87 -1.82 9.79
C ALA A 189 -4.69 -2.71 10.14
N TYR A 190 -4.01 -3.26 9.11
CA TYR A 190 -2.87 -4.13 9.29
C TYR A 190 -1.70 -3.45 10.01
N ALA A 191 -1.39 -2.20 9.63
CA ALA A 191 -0.32 -1.45 10.28
C ALA A 191 -0.60 -1.26 11.79
N PHE A 192 -1.82 -0.90 12.16
CA PHE A 192 -2.19 -0.73 13.57
C PHE A 192 -2.24 -2.06 14.33
N GLN A 193 -2.63 -3.16 13.69
CA GLN A 193 -2.64 -4.50 14.28
C GLN A 193 -1.24 -5.05 14.52
N ARG A 194 -0.23 -4.60 13.76
CA ARG A 194 1.17 -5.03 13.89
C ARG A 194 1.94 -4.25 14.99
N VAL A 195 1.34 -3.25 15.61
CA VAL A 195 1.94 -2.58 16.78
C VAL A 195 2.12 -3.57 17.93
N GLY A 196 3.30 -3.57 18.55
CA GLY A 196 3.69 -4.54 19.56
C GLY A 196 4.28 -5.84 18.99
N GLU A 197 4.11 -6.11 17.70
CA GLU A 197 4.71 -7.26 17.01
C GLU A 197 5.93 -6.85 16.17
N VAL A 198 5.81 -5.83 15.32
CA VAL A 198 6.90 -5.42 14.43
C VAL A 198 7.64 -4.16 14.92
N THR A 199 6.96 -3.28 15.63
CA THR A 199 7.50 -2.10 16.31
C THR A 199 6.76 -1.90 17.63
N GLU A 200 7.36 -1.15 18.55
CA GLU A 200 6.75 -0.84 19.85
C GLU A 200 5.50 0.05 19.69
N THR A 201 5.52 0.96 18.74
CA THR A 201 4.47 1.96 18.53
C THR A 201 4.17 2.13 17.03
N ILE A 202 3.01 2.72 16.71
CA ILE A 202 2.65 3.06 15.33
C ILE A 202 3.63 4.07 14.70
N ASP A 203 4.25 4.95 15.49
CA ASP A 203 5.28 5.89 15.04
C ASP A 203 6.44 5.19 14.32
N GLY A 204 6.85 4.01 14.81
CA GLY A 204 7.88 3.21 14.14
C GLY A 204 7.46 2.78 12.74
N ILE A 205 6.23 2.31 12.57
CA ILE A 205 5.69 1.92 11.26
C ILE A 205 5.55 3.16 10.36
N ASP A 206 5.02 4.26 10.89
CA ASP A 206 4.83 5.51 10.14
C ASP A 206 6.15 6.02 9.54
N ARG A 207 7.21 6.02 10.33
CA ARG A 207 8.54 6.46 9.89
C ARG A 207 9.10 5.54 8.81
N ILE A 208 8.95 4.23 8.97
CA ILE A 208 9.41 3.25 7.99
C ILE A 208 8.64 3.40 6.66
N MET A 209 7.32 3.51 6.73
CA MET A 209 6.51 3.65 5.52
C MET A 209 6.76 4.98 4.82
N GLY A 210 6.85 6.07 5.56
CA GLY A 210 7.12 7.39 4.99
C GLY A 210 8.52 7.50 4.39
N MET A 211 9.55 7.09 5.11
CA MET A 211 10.95 7.29 4.69
C MET A 211 11.52 6.13 3.87
N GLY A 212 11.09 4.89 4.12
CA GLY A 212 11.60 3.69 3.45
C GLY A 212 10.80 3.31 2.20
N PHE A 213 9.48 3.39 2.26
CA PHE A 213 8.59 3.03 1.15
C PHE A 213 8.06 4.23 0.35
N ASN A 214 8.32 5.44 0.81
CA ASN A 214 7.78 6.66 0.23
C ASN A 214 6.25 6.56 0.01
N ALA A 215 5.57 6.06 1.03
CA ALA A 215 4.13 5.90 1.10
C ALA A 215 3.57 6.67 2.29
N ALA A 216 2.35 7.19 2.17
CA ALA A 216 1.69 7.89 3.27
C ALA A 216 1.71 7.02 4.53
N PRO A 217 2.26 7.53 5.65
CA PRO A 217 2.19 6.82 6.91
C PRO A 217 0.75 6.46 7.27
N PRO A 218 0.49 5.27 7.85
CA PRO A 218 -0.86 4.88 8.24
C PRO A 218 -1.57 5.93 9.10
N SER A 219 -0.87 6.52 10.07
CA SER A 219 -1.43 7.56 10.93
C SER A 219 -1.75 8.86 10.21
N VAL A 220 -0.98 9.22 9.16
CA VAL A 220 -1.29 10.40 8.33
C VAL A 220 -2.61 10.20 7.59
N LEU A 221 -2.86 8.99 7.10
CA LEU A 221 -4.14 8.67 6.45
C LEU A 221 -5.29 8.74 7.45
N VAL A 222 -5.12 8.18 8.66
CA VAL A 222 -6.13 8.26 9.73
C VAL A 222 -6.43 9.70 10.11
N ASP A 223 -5.40 10.52 10.32
CA ASP A 223 -5.56 11.92 10.69
C ASP A 223 -6.23 12.76 9.57
N THR A 224 -5.99 12.38 8.31
CA THR A 224 -6.58 13.05 7.15
C THR A 224 -8.03 12.64 6.91
N ILE A 225 -8.34 11.35 7.08
CA ILE A 225 -9.66 10.77 6.92
C ILE A 225 -10.57 11.10 8.12
N GLY A 226 -9.99 11.11 9.31
CA GLY A 226 -10.68 11.12 10.60
C GLY A 226 -10.92 9.71 11.14
N ALA A 227 -10.89 9.57 12.47
CA ALA A 227 -10.99 8.28 13.15
C ALA A 227 -12.30 7.53 12.80
N GLN A 228 -13.46 8.22 12.82
CA GLN A 228 -14.74 7.59 12.49
C GLN A 228 -14.77 7.13 11.03
N GLY A 229 -14.40 7.98 10.07
CA GLY A 229 -14.37 7.61 8.64
C GLY A 229 -13.42 6.44 8.37
N THR A 230 -12.31 6.36 9.11
CA THR A 230 -11.37 5.23 9.01
C THR A 230 -12.00 3.94 9.55
N VAL A 231 -12.68 4.00 10.69
CA VAL A 231 -13.39 2.84 11.27
C VAL A 231 -14.48 2.35 10.33
N ASP A 232 -15.27 3.26 9.76
CA ASP A 232 -16.35 2.91 8.82
C ASP A 232 -15.80 2.25 7.55
N MET A 233 -14.69 2.78 7.01
CA MET A 233 -14.01 2.21 5.83
C MET A 233 -13.45 0.80 6.11
N ILE A 234 -12.86 0.58 7.30
CA ILE A 234 -12.35 -0.74 7.71
C ILE A 234 -13.51 -1.73 7.87
N ALA A 235 -14.61 -1.29 8.48
CA ALA A 235 -15.81 -2.10 8.64
C ALA A 235 -16.49 -2.41 7.29
N GLU A 236 -16.56 -1.44 6.35
CA GLU A 236 -17.05 -1.66 4.98
C GLU A 236 -16.26 -2.75 4.26
N ALA A 237 -14.95 -2.81 4.51
CA ALA A 237 -14.06 -3.82 3.94
C ALA A 237 -14.18 -5.21 4.62
N GLY A 238 -15.02 -5.35 5.67
CA GLY A 238 -15.17 -6.59 6.43
C GLY A 238 -13.96 -6.94 7.30
N LEU A 239 -13.09 -5.96 7.60
CA LEU A 239 -11.87 -6.16 8.36
C LEU A 239 -12.09 -5.87 9.85
N ALA A 240 -11.27 -6.49 10.70
CA ALA A 240 -11.27 -6.21 12.13
C ALA A 240 -10.72 -4.79 12.40
N VAL A 241 -11.51 -3.99 13.12
CA VAL A 241 -11.14 -2.63 13.49
C VAL A 241 -10.12 -2.66 14.63
N PRO A 242 -8.93 -2.07 14.48
CA PRO A 242 -7.95 -1.97 15.57
C PRO A 242 -8.53 -1.20 16.77
N SER A 243 -8.27 -1.69 17.99
CA SER A 243 -8.83 -1.12 19.22
C SER A 243 -8.50 0.37 19.40
N ALA A 244 -7.28 0.77 19.04
CA ALA A 244 -6.85 2.16 19.14
C ALA A 244 -7.68 3.11 18.26
N LEU A 245 -8.09 2.66 17.06
CA LEU A 245 -8.95 3.42 16.15
C LEU A 245 -10.41 3.43 16.64
N ALA A 246 -10.90 2.28 17.10
CA ALA A 246 -12.26 2.18 17.67
C ALA A 246 -12.43 3.08 18.90
N GLU A 247 -11.41 3.17 19.75
CA GLU A 247 -11.43 4.05 20.91
C GLU A 247 -11.41 5.53 20.51
N ALA A 248 -10.54 5.89 19.56
CA ALA A 248 -10.48 7.26 19.05
C ALA A 248 -11.79 7.72 18.40
N ALA A 249 -12.46 6.84 17.67
CA ALA A 249 -13.77 7.14 17.07
C ALA A 249 -14.86 7.36 18.14
N LYS A 250 -14.84 6.59 19.25
CA LYS A 250 -15.82 6.73 20.35
C LYS A 250 -15.70 8.05 21.10
N THR A 251 -14.51 8.59 21.26
CA THR A 251 -14.33 9.85 22.01
C THR A 251 -14.87 11.06 21.27
N GLY A 252 -15.01 10.97 19.93
CA GLY A 252 -15.46 12.07 19.08
C GLY A 252 -14.51 13.28 19.05
N GLU A 253 -13.41 13.21 19.82
CA GLU A 253 -12.39 14.25 19.80
C GLU A 253 -11.37 14.01 18.69
N PRO A 254 -10.87 15.06 18.02
CA PRO A 254 -9.83 14.92 17.01
C PRO A 254 -8.55 14.42 17.69
N LYS A 255 -8.32 13.11 17.63
CA LYS A 255 -7.06 12.50 18.07
C LYS A 255 -6.10 12.51 16.92
N ARG A 256 -4.93 13.12 17.13
CA ARG A 256 -3.83 13.07 16.19
C ARG A 256 -2.97 11.86 16.51
N PHE A 257 -2.83 10.97 15.51
CA PHE A 257 -1.97 9.78 15.61
C PHE A 257 -0.56 10.04 15.12
N PHE A 258 -0.42 10.90 14.13
CA PHE A 258 0.88 11.22 13.55
C PHE A 258 1.57 12.33 14.32
N HIS A 259 2.73 12.04 14.89
CA HIS A 259 3.50 12.98 15.73
C HIS A 259 4.85 13.38 15.15
N HIS A 260 5.22 12.82 13.99
CA HIS A 260 6.50 13.09 13.37
C HIS A 260 6.47 14.39 12.57
N ARG A 261 7.53 15.18 12.68
CA ARG A 261 7.69 16.39 11.87
C ARG A 261 8.46 16.05 10.60
N ARG A 262 7.94 16.46 9.44
CA ARG A 262 8.62 16.46 8.13
C ARG A 262 8.85 15.08 7.52
N ILE A 263 7.78 14.31 7.32
CA ILE A 263 7.82 13.24 6.31
C ILE A 263 7.14 13.77 5.06
N ASN A 264 7.92 14.01 4.00
CA ASN A 264 7.37 14.23 2.66
C ASN A 264 7.04 12.87 2.07
N VAL A 265 5.79 12.66 1.75
CA VAL A 265 5.32 11.41 1.19
C VAL A 265 4.83 11.65 -0.23
N GLY A 266 5.70 11.43 -1.19
CA GLY A 266 5.38 11.68 -2.58
C GLY A 266 5.03 13.15 -2.84
N LYS A 267 4.15 13.37 -3.83
CA LYS A 267 3.66 14.72 -4.17
C LYS A 267 2.34 15.08 -3.51
N PHE A 268 1.76 14.16 -2.73
CA PHE A 268 0.37 14.24 -2.29
C PHE A 268 0.19 14.47 -0.79
N PHE A 269 1.15 14.07 0.05
CA PHE A 269 1.06 14.26 1.49
C PHE A 269 2.35 14.89 2.01
N VAL A 270 2.20 16.02 2.69
CA VAL A 270 3.24 16.67 3.48
C VAL A 270 2.77 16.59 4.93
N ALA A 271 3.51 15.87 5.76
CA ALA A 271 3.30 15.87 7.20
C ALA A 271 4.09 17.05 7.79
N GLU A 272 3.41 17.99 8.42
CA GLU A 272 3.99 19.11 9.15
C GLU A 272 4.27 18.73 10.61
#